data_ab7ac59b500d7626a2b7006e9b0fae11
#
_entry.id   ab7ac59b500d7626a2b7006e9b0fae11
#
_cell.length_a   1.000
_cell.length_b   1.000
_cell.length_c   1.000
_cell.angle_alpha   90.00
_cell.angle_beta   90.00
_cell.angle_gamma   90.00
#
_symmetry.space_group_name_H-M   'P 1'
#
loop_
_entity.id
_entity.type
_entity.pdbx_description
1 polymer ?
#
loop_
_entity_poly.entity_id
_entity_poly.type
_entity_poly.pdbx_seq_one_letter_code
_entity_poly.pdbx_strand_id
1 'polypeptide(L)' 'MFIDVEGYRDRRNASIKALASKVAQRVISTGKAITLEPMTPNERRVVHMTLSENTSVETESTGGGNDRRVTISPL' A
#
# COMPACT_ATOMS: atom_id res chain seq x y z
N MET A 1 0.22 2.95 -29.25
CA MET A 1 0.14 3.13 -28.65
C MET A 1 0.23 3.33 -27.66
N PHE A 2 0.29 3.65 -27.01
CA PHE A 2 0.39 3.81 -26.12
C PHE A 2 -0.10 4.43 -25.50
N ILE A 3 0.06 4.41 -25.41
CA ILE A 3 -0.65 4.77 -24.99
C ILE A 3 -1.11 5.25 -23.83
N ASP A 4 -1.69 5.21 -23.25
CA ASP A 4 -2.38 5.63 -22.04
C ASP A 4 -1.60 5.19 -20.80
N VAL A 5 -0.30 5.43 -20.82
CA VAL A 5 0.57 5.07 -19.72
C VAL A 5 0.17 5.87 -18.47
N GLU A 6 -0.18 7.14 -18.64
CA GLU A 6 -0.60 7.98 -17.53
C GLU A 6 -1.94 7.52 -16.96
N GLY A 7 -2.88 7.18 -17.80
CA GLY A 7 -4.15 6.65 -17.35
C GLY A 7 -4.01 5.35 -16.60
N TYR A 8 -3.09 4.50 -17.06
CA TYR A 8 -2.81 3.25 -16.36
C TYR A 8 -2.25 3.52 -14.95
N ARG A 9 -1.32 4.45 -14.83
CA ARG A 9 -0.74 4.79 -13.54
C ARG A 9 -1.79 5.35 -12.58
N ASP A 10 -2.65 6.22 -13.07
CA ASP A 10 -3.70 6.80 -12.25
C ASP A 10 -4.65 5.72 -11.73
N ARG A 11 -5.04 4.80 -12.59
CA ARG A 11 -5.91 3.70 -12.19
C ARG A 11 -5.22 2.77 -11.21
N ARG A 12 -3.95 2.47 -11.45
CA ARG A 12 -3.19 1.62 -10.55
C ARG A 12 -3.02 2.28 -9.19
N ASN A 13 -2.70 3.56 -9.18
CA ASN A 13 -2.55 4.31 -7.93
C ASN A 13 -3.87 4.36 -7.15
N ALA A 14 -4.98 4.58 -7.85
CA ALA A 14 -6.29 4.58 -7.21
C ALA A 14 -6.59 3.21 -6.60
N SER A 15 -6.26 2.13 -7.32
CA SER A 15 -6.46 0.77 -6.82
C SER A 15 -5.62 0.52 -5.57
N ILE A 16 -4.38 0.97 -5.58
CA ILE A 16 -3.48 0.79 -4.44
C ILE A 16 -3.98 1.59 -3.24
N LYS A 17 -4.45 2.81 -3.46
CA LYS A 17 -5.01 3.63 -2.38
C LYS A 17 -6.22 2.94 -1.76
N ALA A 18 -7.11 2.43 -2.59
CA ALA A 18 -8.29 1.71 -2.11
C ALA A 18 -7.89 0.46 -1.34
N LEU A 19 -6.93 -0.30 -1.86
CA LEU A 19 -6.42 -1.49 -1.20
C LEU A 19 -5.81 -1.14 0.16
N ALA A 20 -4.97 -0.12 0.20
CA ALA A 20 -4.32 0.31 1.43
C ALA A 20 -5.35 0.70 2.48
N SER A 21 -6.35 1.49 2.11
CA SER A 21 -7.41 1.89 3.03
C SER A 21 -8.18 0.69 3.54
N LYS A 22 -8.53 -0.23 2.65
CA LYS A 22 -9.28 -1.42 3.02
C LYS A 22 -8.49 -2.30 3.98
N VAL A 23 -7.22 -2.51 3.70
CA VAL A 23 -6.35 -3.31 4.55
C VAL A 23 -6.13 -2.62 5.88
N ALA A 24 -5.96 -1.30 5.89
CA ALA A 24 -5.80 -0.54 7.12
C ALA A 24 -7.01 -0.72 8.03
N GLN A 25 -8.23 -0.64 7.48
CA GLN A 25 -9.44 -0.87 8.26
C GLN A 25 -9.47 -2.28 8.83
N ARG A 26 -9.02 -3.24 8.06
CA ARG A 26 -8.98 -4.62 8.52
C ARG A 26 -7.97 -4.80 9.65
N VAL A 27 -6.81 -4.17 9.52
CA VAL A 27 -5.79 -4.19 10.57
C VAL A 27 -6.34 -3.61 11.87
N ILE A 28 -7.03 -2.48 11.78
CA ILE A 28 -7.63 -1.84 12.94
C ILE A 28 -8.69 -2.75 13.55
N SER A 29 -9.51 -3.36 12.72
CA SER A 29 -10.61 -4.19 13.17
C SER A 29 -10.14 -5.47 13.83
N THR A 30 -9.10 -6.10 13.27
CA THR A 30 -8.60 -7.39 13.78
C THR A 30 -7.46 -7.25 14.77
N GLY A 31 -6.80 -6.10 14.78
CA GLY A 31 -5.61 -5.89 15.62
C GLY A 31 -4.39 -6.66 15.17
N LYS A 32 -4.37 -7.13 13.94
CA LYS A 32 -3.26 -7.94 13.41
C LYS A 32 -2.65 -7.28 12.19
N ALA A 33 -1.33 -7.33 12.11
CA ALA A 33 -0.62 -6.81 10.95
C ALA A 33 -0.92 -7.63 9.69
N ILE A 34 -0.99 -6.95 8.56
CA ILE A 34 -1.21 -7.60 7.27
C ILE A 34 -0.09 -7.16 6.33
N THR A 35 0.54 -8.14 5.67
CA THR A 35 1.57 -7.88 4.68
C THR A 35 0.95 -7.94 3.29
N LEU A 36 1.20 -6.90 2.50
CA LEU A 36 0.68 -6.82 1.14
C LEU A 36 1.57 -7.58 0.18
N GLU A 37 1.13 -7.70 -1.08
CA GLU A 37 1.91 -8.32 -2.13
C GLU A 37 3.16 -7.50 -2.43
N PRO A 38 4.19 -8.12 -3.03
CA PRO A 38 5.36 -7.36 -3.47
C PRO A 38 4.95 -6.26 -4.44
N MET A 39 5.52 -5.09 -4.26
CA MET A 39 5.18 -3.91 -5.04
C MET A 39 6.43 -3.18 -5.50
N THR A 40 6.28 -2.40 -6.58
CA THR A 40 7.34 -1.52 -7.03
C THR A 40 7.57 -0.41 -6.01
N PRO A 41 8.75 0.25 -6.05
CA PRO A 41 9.01 1.36 -5.12
C PRO A 41 7.95 2.45 -5.18
N ASN A 42 7.45 2.77 -6.38
CA ASN A 42 6.42 3.79 -6.53
C ASN A 42 5.11 3.36 -5.87
N GLU A 43 4.74 2.10 -6.02
CA GLU A 43 3.53 1.58 -5.43
C GLU A 43 3.60 1.56 -3.91
N ARG A 44 4.74 1.19 -3.36
CA ARG A 44 4.94 1.22 -1.92
C ARG A 44 4.85 2.64 -1.38
N ARG A 45 5.35 3.60 -2.15
CA ARG A 45 5.25 5.01 -1.77
C ARG A 45 3.79 5.45 -1.69
N VAL A 46 2.97 5.02 -2.64
CA VAL A 46 1.54 5.34 -2.63
C VAL A 46 0.88 4.82 -1.37
N VAL A 47 1.18 3.57 -0.98
CA VAL A 47 0.65 2.99 0.25
C VAL A 47 1.08 3.82 1.46
N HIS A 48 2.37 4.12 1.54
CA HIS A 48 2.92 4.92 2.64
C HIS A 48 2.22 6.26 2.77
N MET A 49 2.09 6.98 1.65
CA MET A 49 1.48 8.30 1.64
C MET A 49 -0.01 8.23 1.98
N THR A 50 -0.70 7.22 1.48
CA THR A 50 -2.12 7.05 1.75
C THR A 50 -2.37 6.83 3.24
N LEU A 51 -1.53 6.05 3.88
CA LEU A 51 -1.72 5.69 5.28
C LEU A 51 -0.98 6.60 6.26
N SER A 52 -0.18 7.53 5.75
CA SER A 52 0.51 8.48 6.62
C SER A 52 -0.47 9.39 7.37
N GLU A 53 -1.65 9.59 6.82
CA GLU A 53 -2.69 10.38 7.44
C GLU A 53 -3.49 9.58 8.47
N ASN A 54 -3.34 8.27 8.47
CA ASN A 54 -4.07 7.40 9.38
C ASN A 54 -3.26 7.22 10.66
N THR A 55 -3.78 7.67 11.77
CA THR A 55 -3.08 7.62 13.05
C THR A 55 -3.27 6.32 13.79
N SER A 56 -4.05 5.39 13.24
CA SER A 56 -4.35 4.11 13.88
C SER A 56 -3.52 2.95 13.36
N VAL A 57 -2.75 3.16 12.30
CA VAL A 57 -1.90 2.13 11.72
C VAL A 57 -0.55 2.73 11.36
N GLU A 58 0.42 1.84 11.19
CA GLU A 58 1.72 2.23 10.67
C GLU A 58 2.10 1.31 9.52
N THR A 59 3.00 1.77 8.67
CA THR A 59 3.44 1.02 7.52
C THR A 59 4.95 0.81 7.60
N GLU A 60 5.37 -0.37 7.14
CA GLU A 60 6.79 -0.72 7.14
C GLU A 60 7.09 -1.52 5.89
N SER A 61 8.23 -1.22 5.25
CA SER A 61 8.70 -1.99 4.11
C SER A 61 9.57 -3.14 4.60
N THR A 62 9.26 -4.36 4.18
CA THR A 62 10.02 -5.55 4.56
C THR A 62 10.43 -6.32 3.32
N GLY A 63 11.41 -7.18 3.45
CA GLY A 63 11.94 -7.96 2.36
C GLY A 63 13.08 -7.26 1.65
N GLY A 64 13.63 -7.88 0.63
CA GLY A 64 14.75 -7.33 -0.12
C GLY A 64 14.61 -7.56 -1.60
N GLY A 65 15.35 -6.77 -2.40
CA GLY A 65 15.34 -6.92 -3.83
C GLY A 65 13.96 -6.69 -4.44
N ASN A 66 13.56 -7.59 -5.29
CA ASN A 66 12.28 -7.49 -5.99
C ASN A 66 11.10 -7.99 -5.16
N ASP A 67 11.38 -8.53 -3.98
CA ASP A 67 10.36 -9.13 -3.12
C ASP A 67 9.95 -8.20 -1.99
N ARG A 68 10.20 -6.94 -2.15
CA ARG A 68 9.90 -5.96 -1.11
C ARG A 68 8.42 -5.68 -1.01
N ARG A 69 7.92 -5.69 0.21
CA ARG A 69 6.48 -5.56 0.50
C ARG A 69 6.27 -4.54 1.59
N VAL A 70 5.03 -4.06 1.66
CA VAL A 70 4.61 -3.19 2.76
C VAL A 70 3.81 -4.02 3.74
N THR A 71 4.12 -3.88 5.02
CA THR A 71 3.34 -4.47 6.11
C THR A 71 2.61 -3.34 6.83
N ILE A 72 1.32 -3.49 7.00
CA ILE A 72 0.48 -2.52 7.71
C ILE A 72 0.17 -3.10 9.08
N SER A 73 0.58 -2.38 10.12
CA SER A 73 0.44 -2.83 11.50
C SER A 73 -0.45 -1.87 12.28
N PRO A 74 -1.20 -2.38 13.27
CA PRO A 74 -1.95 -1.49 14.17
C PRO A 74 -0.97 -0.78 15.11
N LEU A 75 -1.31 0.45 15.45
CA LEU A 75 -0.55 1.22 16.43
C LEU A 75 -0.90 0.83 17.87
#